data_b744058947a400d1217fd0730ed5b1e3
#
_entry.id   b744058947a400d1217fd0730ed5b1e3
#
_cell.length_a   1.000
_cell.length_b   1.000
_cell.length_c   1.000
_cell.angle_alpha   90.00
_cell.angle_beta   90.00
_cell.angle_gamma   90.00
#
_symmetry.space_group_name_H-M   'P 1'
#
loop_
_entity.id
_entity.type
_entity.pdbx_description
1 polymer ?
#
loop_
_entity_poly.entity_id
_entity_poly.type
_entity_poly.pdbx_seq_one_letter_code
_entity_poly.pdbx_strand_id
1 'polypeptide(L)'
;FILIWDKKIGASASPSFFMLSWVLDILHPNWDALVYLNYEAFMPIPKAQKYGLTYVFQPKFIRSLSIFNENEDHRSAIIAIFRETYSLVNINLDFELKESNSNGVFQKLSVPCSRELLQNAYSKNAIRVISKLDIEIEYKLFYDAGTFIEFFKKIKTFKTKRA
;
A
#
# COMPACT_ATOMS: atom_id res chain seq x y z
N PHE A 1 -10.26 14.68 14.14
CA PHE A 1 -10.21 13.90 12.89
C PHE A 1 -9.13 12.81 12.96
N ILE A 2 -7.85 13.14 13.04
CA ILE A 2 -6.70 12.20 13.01
C ILE A 2 -6.81 11.07 14.05
N LEU A 3 -7.13 11.41 15.31
CA LEU A 3 -7.27 10.43 16.39
C LEU A 3 -8.38 9.42 16.14
N ILE A 4 -9.49 9.85 15.58
CA ILE A 4 -10.61 8.96 15.23
C ILE A 4 -10.21 8.08 14.06
N TRP A 5 -9.57 8.65 13.05
CA TRP A 5 -9.07 7.97 11.87
C TRP A 5 -8.16 6.79 12.23
N ASP A 6 -7.08 7.04 12.96
CA ASP A 6 -6.11 6.01 13.32
C ASP A 6 -6.70 4.93 14.23
N LYS A 7 -7.58 5.33 15.16
CA LYS A 7 -8.32 4.40 16.02
C LYS A 7 -9.21 3.45 15.20
N LYS A 8 -9.95 3.98 14.23
CA LYS A 8 -10.84 3.18 13.36
C LYS A 8 -10.04 2.24 12.45
N ILE A 9 -8.90 2.69 11.91
CA ILE A 9 -7.99 1.81 11.13
C ILE A 9 -7.47 0.67 12.01
N GLY A 10 -6.99 0.96 13.22
CA GLY A 10 -6.49 -0.06 14.13
C GLY A 10 -7.54 -1.08 14.56
N ALA A 11 -8.82 -0.69 14.59
CA ALA A 11 -9.94 -1.56 14.93
C ALA A 11 -10.53 -2.32 13.71
N SER A 12 -10.08 -2.02 12.48
CA SER A 12 -10.60 -2.67 11.28
C SER A 12 -10.15 -4.12 11.16
N ALA A 13 -10.91 -4.92 10.43
CA ALA A 13 -10.60 -6.34 10.17
C ALA A 13 -9.28 -6.55 9.39
N SER A 14 -8.85 -5.53 8.65
CA SER A 14 -7.60 -5.53 7.88
C SER A 14 -6.88 -4.20 8.08
N PRO A 15 -6.24 -3.97 9.23
CA PRO A 15 -5.52 -2.74 9.49
C PRO A 15 -4.35 -2.60 8.51
N SER A 16 -4.22 -1.44 7.89
CA SER A 16 -3.13 -1.14 6.97
C SER A 16 -2.26 -0.04 7.55
N PHE A 17 -0.99 -0.34 7.76
CA PHE A 17 0.03 0.61 8.19
C PHE A 17 0.09 1.86 7.30
N PHE A 18 -0.02 1.67 5.98
CA PHE A 18 0.06 2.76 5.01
C PHE A 18 -1.14 3.72 5.03
N MET A 19 -2.21 3.34 5.72
CA MET A 19 -3.41 4.18 5.84
C MET A 19 -3.45 4.97 7.14
N LEU A 20 -2.48 4.79 8.05
CA LEU A 20 -2.37 5.61 9.24
C LEU A 20 -2.08 7.06 8.87
N SER A 21 -2.69 8.00 9.58
CA SER A 21 -2.63 9.42 9.26
C SER A 21 -1.20 9.94 9.17
N TRP A 22 -0.36 9.61 10.14
CA TRP A 22 1.03 10.06 10.17
C TRP A 22 1.88 9.48 9.01
N VAL A 23 1.55 8.28 8.51
CA VAL A 23 2.20 7.70 7.33
C VAL A 23 1.78 8.45 6.07
N LEU A 24 0.47 8.73 5.95
CA LEU A 24 -0.07 9.53 4.85
C LEU A 24 0.51 10.94 4.84
N ASP A 25 0.67 11.58 6.00
CA ASP A 25 1.30 12.91 6.13
C ASP A 25 2.73 12.93 5.61
N ILE A 26 3.49 11.84 5.82
CA ILE A 26 4.86 11.72 5.31
C ILE A 26 4.87 11.44 3.80
N LEU A 27 4.02 10.53 3.33
CA LEU A 27 4.04 10.07 1.94
C LEU A 27 3.32 11.03 0.99
N HIS A 28 2.30 11.71 1.47
CA HIS A 28 1.50 12.66 0.70
C HIS A 28 0.82 13.71 1.60
N PRO A 29 1.53 14.79 2.01
CA PRO A 29 1.03 15.77 3.00
C PRO A 29 -0.31 16.44 2.66
N ASN A 30 -0.70 16.46 1.39
CA ASN A 30 -1.94 17.07 0.92
C ASN A 30 -3.07 16.04 0.73
N TRP A 31 -3.01 14.91 1.42
CA TRP A 31 -4.11 13.96 1.39
C TRP A 31 -5.36 14.52 2.08
N ASP A 32 -6.51 14.04 1.65
CA ASP A 32 -7.81 14.31 2.26
C ASP A 32 -8.47 12.98 2.62
N ALA A 33 -9.64 13.02 3.20
CA ALA A 33 -10.42 11.84 3.52
C ALA A 33 -11.85 11.98 3.04
N LEU A 34 -12.38 10.93 2.46
CA LEU A 34 -13.79 10.75 2.27
C LEU A 34 -14.34 9.95 3.44
N VAL A 35 -15.30 10.52 4.16
CA VAL A 35 -15.90 9.92 5.35
C VAL A 35 -17.41 9.87 5.16
N TYR A 36 -17.99 8.70 5.34
CA TYR A 36 -19.41 8.44 5.22
C TYR A 36 -20.00 8.01 6.56
N LEU A 37 -21.16 8.55 6.94
CA LEU A 37 -21.91 8.24 8.17
C LEU A 37 -21.02 8.10 9.41
N ASN A 38 -20.32 9.19 9.76
CA ASN A 38 -19.48 9.22 10.97
C ASN A 38 -18.48 8.05 11.09
N TYR A 39 -17.74 7.78 9.98
CA TYR A 39 -16.75 6.70 9.86
C TYR A 39 -17.32 5.26 9.79
N GLU A 40 -18.54 5.07 9.35
CA GLU A 40 -19.05 3.75 8.99
C GLU A 40 -18.45 3.24 7.68
N ALA A 41 -18.11 4.18 6.76
CA ALA A 41 -17.16 3.93 5.70
C ALA A 41 -16.25 5.15 5.50
N PHE A 42 -14.98 4.92 5.18
CA PHE A 42 -14.01 5.99 4.94
C PHE A 42 -12.84 5.51 4.11
N MET A 43 -12.22 6.44 3.38
CA MET A 43 -11.02 6.17 2.59
C MET A 43 -10.12 7.41 2.50
N PRO A 44 -8.79 7.26 2.38
CA PRO A 44 -7.89 8.37 2.11
C PRO A 44 -7.97 8.81 0.65
N ILE A 45 -7.85 10.10 0.42
CA ILE A 45 -7.88 10.72 -0.90
C ILE A 45 -6.56 11.46 -1.14
N PRO A 46 -5.56 10.81 -1.71
CA PRO A 46 -4.32 11.46 -2.11
C PRO A 46 -4.56 12.29 -3.36
N LYS A 47 -4.81 13.58 -3.17
CA LYS A 47 -5.15 14.51 -4.24
C LYS A 47 -4.00 15.47 -4.55
N ALA A 48 -3.90 15.88 -5.81
CA ALA A 48 -3.03 16.96 -6.26
C ALA A 48 -3.76 17.86 -7.25
N GLN A 49 -3.22 19.05 -7.48
CA GLN A 49 -3.74 19.98 -8.48
C GLN A 49 -2.67 20.26 -9.53
N LYS A 50 -3.10 20.28 -10.79
CA LYS A 50 -2.28 20.65 -11.91
C LYS A 50 -3.13 21.38 -12.96
N TYR A 51 -2.71 22.54 -13.40
CA TYR A 51 -3.43 23.38 -14.36
C TYR A 51 -4.90 23.67 -13.96
N GLY A 52 -5.15 23.87 -12.66
CA GLY A 52 -6.49 24.12 -12.12
C GLY A 52 -7.39 22.87 -11.99
N LEU A 53 -6.92 21.71 -12.39
CA LEU A 53 -7.65 20.45 -12.26
C LEU A 53 -7.18 19.66 -11.02
N THR A 54 -8.12 19.19 -10.23
CA THR A 54 -7.85 18.29 -9.12
C THR A 54 -7.88 16.85 -9.62
N TYR A 55 -6.88 16.06 -9.26
CA TYR A 55 -6.82 14.64 -9.58
C TYR A 55 -6.38 13.82 -8.37
N VAL A 56 -6.82 12.58 -8.33
CA VAL A 56 -6.47 11.60 -7.29
C VAL A 56 -5.50 10.59 -7.89
N PHE A 57 -4.40 10.34 -7.20
CA PHE A 57 -3.35 9.47 -7.73
C PHE A 57 -2.75 8.56 -6.65
N GLN A 58 -2.12 7.47 -7.10
CA GLN A 58 -1.46 6.53 -6.22
C GLN A 58 -0.18 7.14 -5.65
N PRO A 59 -0.06 7.36 -4.31
CA PRO A 59 1.18 7.82 -3.72
C PRO A 59 2.31 6.80 -3.90
N LYS A 60 3.53 7.29 -4.00
CA LYS A 60 4.71 6.43 -4.03
C LYS A 60 4.80 5.63 -2.73
N PHE A 61 5.21 4.37 -2.83
CA PHE A 61 5.34 3.40 -1.74
C PHE A 61 4.02 2.86 -1.14
N ILE A 62 2.89 3.45 -1.44
CA ILE A 62 1.59 2.86 -1.12
C ILE A 62 1.21 1.90 -2.26
N ARG A 63 0.95 0.66 -1.92
CA ARG A 63 0.64 -0.38 -2.91
C ARG A 63 -0.79 -0.30 -3.42
N SER A 64 -1.72 -0.12 -2.50
CA SER A 64 -3.15 0.05 -2.76
C SER A 64 -3.77 0.93 -1.69
N LEU A 65 -4.83 1.63 -2.04
CA LEU A 65 -5.68 2.32 -1.09
C LEU A 65 -6.82 1.39 -0.67
N SER A 66 -7.21 1.49 0.60
CA SER A 66 -8.28 0.70 1.18
C SER A 66 -9.50 1.56 1.44
N ILE A 67 -10.67 0.99 1.25
CA ILE A 67 -11.92 1.51 1.80
C ILE A 67 -12.21 0.74 3.08
N PHE A 68 -12.25 1.43 4.19
CA PHE A 68 -12.67 0.88 5.46
C PHE A 68 -14.18 1.02 5.59
N ASN A 69 -14.89 -0.06 5.79
CA ASN A 69 -16.34 -0.09 5.86
C ASN A 69 -16.83 -1.19 6.80
N GLU A 70 -17.98 -0.98 7.40
CA GLU A 70 -18.64 -1.97 8.26
C GLU A 70 -19.52 -2.94 7.45
N ASN A 71 -20.06 -2.49 6.31
CA ASN A 71 -20.85 -3.31 5.40
C ASN A 71 -20.68 -2.92 3.92
N GLU A 72 -21.17 -3.76 3.00
CA GLU A 72 -21.05 -3.56 1.56
C GLU A 72 -21.88 -2.38 1.02
N ASP A 73 -23.00 -2.06 1.65
CA ASP A 73 -23.83 -0.93 1.23
C ASP A 73 -23.10 0.39 1.47
N HIS A 74 -22.40 0.51 2.60
CA HIS A 74 -21.58 1.67 2.90
C HIS A 74 -20.39 1.79 1.96
N ARG A 75 -19.78 0.67 1.55
CA ARG A 75 -18.73 0.66 0.52
C ARG A 75 -19.27 1.19 -0.82
N SER A 76 -20.43 0.70 -1.23
CA SER A 76 -21.05 1.13 -2.48
C SER A 76 -21.39 2.62 -2.46
N ALA A 77 -21.89 3.13 -1.35
CA ALA A 77 -22.20 4.54 -1.17
C ALA A 77 -20.95 5.42 -1.27
N ILE A 78 -19.85 5.06 -0.58
CA ILE A 78 -18.62 5.85 -0.63
C ILE A 78 -17.97 5.84 -2.01
N ILE A 79 -18.04 4.72 -2.74
CA ILE A 79 -17.58 4.62 -4.13
C ILE A 79 -18.39 5.55 -5.05
N ALA A 80 -19.72 5.60 -4.88
CA ALA A 80 -20.57 6.49 -5.65
C ALA A 80 -20.19 7.95 -5.43
N ILE A 81 -20.07 8.37 -4.16
CA ILE A 81 -19.66 9.74 -3.81
C ILE A 81 -18.25 10.05 -4.37
N PHE A 82 -17.31 9.11 -4.26
CA PHE A 82 -15.96 9.28 -4.78
C PHE A 82 -15.95 9.53 -6.30
N ARG A 83 -16.75 8.78 -7.06
CA ARG A 83 -16.88 8.93 -8.53
C ARG A 83 -17.51 10.25 -8.94
N GLU A 84 -18.53 10.70 -8.20
CA GLU A 84 -19.16 12.00 -8.45
C GLU A 84 -18.21 13.17 -8.16
N THR A 85 -17.36 13.02 -7.14
CA THR A 85 -16.47 14.09 -6.69
C THR A 85 -15.20 14.21 -7.53
N TYR A 86 -14.65 13.09 -8.01
CA TYR A 86 -13.34 13.06 -8.66
C TYR A 86 -13.42 12.42 -10.07
N SER A 87 -13.23 13.25 -11.10
CA SER A 87 -13.28 12.80 -12.51
C SER A 87 -11.95 12.22 -13.00
N LEU A 88 -10.83 12.64 -12.41
CA LEU A 88 -9.48 12.22 -12.79
C LEU A 88 -8.88 11.38 -11.67
N VAL A 89 -8.87 10.07 -11.85
CA VAL A 89 -8.44 9.11 -10.83
C VAL A 89 -7.49 8.08 -11.43
N ASN A 90 -6.35 7.89 -10.77
CA ASN A 90 -5.38 6.85 -11.08
C ASN A 90 -4.86 6.24 -9.78
N ILE A 91 -5.59 5.30 -9.22
CA ILE A 91 -5.27 4.62 -7.96
C ILE A 91 -5.47 3.11 -8.08
N ASN A 92 -4.76 2.36 -7.22
CA ASN A 92 -5.00 0.94 -7.02
C ASN A 92 -5.85 0.76 -5.76
N LEU A 93 -6.90 0.00 -5.85
CA LEU A 93 -7.73 -0.41 -4.71
C LEU A 93 -7.39 -1.84 -4.30
N ASP A 94 -7.60 -2.19 -3.05
CA ASP A 94 -7.35 -3.53 -2.51
C ASP A 94 -8.52 -4.51 -2.74
N PHE A 95 -9.50 -4.10 -3.51
CA PHE A 95 -10.66 -4.90 -3.92
C PHE A 95 -10.97 -4.69 -5.41
N GLU A 96 -11.71 -5.63 -5.98
CA GLU A 96 -12.09 -5.60 -7.39
C GLU A 96 -13.29 -4.67 -7.64
N LEU A 97 -13.14 -3.80 -8.64
CA LEU A 97 -14.25 -3.02 -9.20
C LEU A 97 -14.58 -3.56 -10.60
N LYS A 98 -15.85 -3.82 -10.87
CA LYS A 98 -16.32 -4.33 -12.18
C LYS A 98 -15.90 -3.45 -13.38
N GLU A 99 -15.66 -2.18 -13.13
CA GLU A 99 -15.35 -1.16 -14.15
C GLU A 99 -13.88 -0.69 -14.08
N SER A 100 -13.01 -1.50 -13.49
CA SER A 100 -11.58 -1.17 -13.42
C SER A 100 -10.93 -1.28 -14.80
N ASN A 101 -10.02 -0.36 -15.13
CA ASN A 101 -9.29 -0.37 -16.40
C ASN A 101 -8.24 -1.49 -16.47
N SER A 102 -7.85 -2.04 -15.32
CA SER A 102 -6.90 -3.14 -15.22
C SER A 102 -7.03 -3.85 -13.87
N ASN A 103 -6.85 -5.16 -13.86
CA ASN A 103 -6.81 -5.96 -12.64
C ASN A 103 -5.38 -6.35 -12.34
N GLY A 104 -4.88 -5.95 -11.17
CA GLY A 104 -3.59 -6.38 -10.62
C GLY A 104 -3.80 -7.56 -9.67
N VAL A 105 -2.85 -8.47 -9.61
CA VAL A 105 -2.84 -9.56 -8.62
C VAL A 105 -1.86 -9.23 -7.51
N PHE A 106 -2.36 -9.19 -6.27
CA PHE A 106 -1.55 -9.09 -5.08
C PHE A 106 -1.36 -10.48 -4.46
N GLN A 107 -0.12 -10.91 -4.37
CA GLN A 107 0.19 -12.16 -3.70
C GLN A 107 0.54 -11.90 -2.23
N LYS A 108 -0.14 -12.59 -1.32
CA LYS A 108 0.16 -12.59 0.11
C LYS A 108 0.83 -13.93 0.46
N LEU A 109 2.06 -13.86 0.91
CA LEU A 109 2.75 -15.02 1.42
C LEU A 109 2.56 -15.12 2.93
N SER A 110 1.93 -16.18 3.39
CA SER A 110 1.91 -16.52 4.82
C SER A 110 3.21 -17.23 5.17
N VAL A 111 4.05 -16.55 5.95
CA VAL A 111 5.33 -17.13 6.40
C VAL A 111 5.10 -17.86 7.71
N PRO A 112 5.42 -19.17 7.80
CA PRO A 112 5.32 -19.91 9.05
C PRO A 112 6.26 -19.35 10.12
N CYS A 113 5.83 -19.38 11.37
CA CYS A 113 6.64 -18.90 12.50
C CYS A 113 7.86 -19.79 12.81
N SER A 114 7.88 -21.03 12.32
CA SER A 114 8.96 -22.00 12.55
C SER A 114 9.84 -22.13 11.32
N ARG A 115 11.17 -22.13 11.54
CA ARG A 115 12.18 -22.36 10.48
C ARG A 115 11.98 -23.70 9.78
N GLU A 116 11.62 -24.73 10.52
CA GLU A 116 11.39 -26.07 9.98
C GLU A 116 10.18 -26.10 9.04
N LEU A 117 9.06 -25.49 9.45
CA LEU A 117 7.87 -25.37 8.60
C LEU A 117 8.14 -24.56 7.34
N LEU A 118 8.96 -23.51 7.45
CA LEU A 118 9.37 -22.70 6.32
C LEU A 118 10.23 -23.52 5.33
N GLN A 119 11.20 -24.29 5.84
CA GLN A 119 12.06 -25.12 5.00
C GLN A 119 11.25 -26.23 4.29
N ASN A 120 10.27 -26.83 4.97
CA ASN A 120 9.39 -27.85 4.40
C ASN A 120 8.45 -27.28 3.32
N ALA A 121 8.16 -25.97 3.37
CA ALA A 121 7.35 -25.30 2.37
C ALA A 121 8.12 -24.95 1.08
N TYR A 122 9.45 -25.00 1.09
CA TYR A 122 10.25 -24.70 -0.09
C TYR A 122 10.14 -25.82 -1.16
N SER A 123 10.09 -25.44 -2.42
CA SER A 123 10.22 -26.39 -3.51
C SER A 123 11.60 -27.06 -3.49
N LYS A 124 11.69 -28.29 -3.99
CA LYS A 124 12.98 -29.02 -4.13
C LYS A 124 14.03 -28.20 -4.90
N ASN A 125 13.59 -27.43 -5.89
CA ASN A 125 14.49 -26.55 -6.64
C ASN A 125 14.99 -25.37 -5.81
N ALA A 126 14.14 -24.76 -5.00
CA ALA A 126 14.55 -23.67 -4.09
C ALA A 126 15.59 -24.16 -3.09
N ILE A 127 15.37 -25.32 -2.46
CA ILE A 127 16.34 -25.94 -1.54
C ILE A 127 17.68 -26.19 -2.25
N ARG A 128 17.65 -26.74 -3.45
CA ARG A 128 18.87 -27.00 -4.24
C ARG A 128 19.63 -25.72 -4.59
N VAL A 129 18.93 -24.64 -4.92
CA VAL A 129 19.54 -23.34 -5.23
C VAL A 129 20.16 -22.76 -3.97
N ILE A 130 19.42 -22.75 -2.87
CA ILE A 130 19.88 -22.19 -1.58
C ILE A 130 21.13 -22.97 -1.09
N SER A 131 21.15 -24.29 -1.18
CA SER A 131 22.28 -25.10 -0.74
C SER A 131 23.55 -24.95 -1.60
N LYS A 132 23.41 -24.40 -2.81
CA LYS A 132 24.54 -24.09 -3.70
C LYS A 132 25.06 -22.67 -3.57
N LEU A 133 24.34 -21.81 -2.82
CA LEU A 133 24.74 -20.43 -2.60
C LEU A 133 25.83 -20.43 -1.52
N ASP A 134 27.07 -20.35 -1.95
CA ASP A 134 28.24 -20.10 -1.11
C ASP A 134 28.43 -18.57 -0.92
N ILE A 135 27.31 -17.88 -0.59
CA ILE A 135 27.29 -16.43 -0.41
C ILE A 135 27.02 -16.15 1.06
N GLU A 136 27.97 -15.50 1.68
CA GLU A 136 27.77 -14.91 2.99
C GLU A 136 26.78 -13.74 2.86
N ILE A 137 25.57 -13.90 3.43
CA ILE A 137 24.55 -12.86 3.42
C ILE A 137 24.69 -12.05 4.69
N GLU A 138 25.17 -10.82 4.57
CA GLU A 138 25.21 -9.87 5.67
C GLU A 138 23.87 -9.16 5.81
N TYR A 139 23.23 -9.24 6.98
CA TYR A 139 22.02 -8.52 7.30
C TYR A 139 22.38 -7.23 8.04
N LYS A 140 21.96 -6.09 7.48
CA LYS A 140 22.05 -4.80 8.17
C LYS A 140 20.66 -4.25 8.41
N LEU A 141 20.34 -4.00 9.66
CA LEU A 141 19.14 -3.25 10.02
C LEU A 141 19.50 -1.76 9.99
N PHE A 142 18.86 -1.02 9.10
CA PHE A 142 19.00 0.42 9.02
C PHE A 142 17.88 1.08 9.83
N TYR A 143 18.23 1.82 10.84
CA TYR A 143 17.29 2.64 11.62
C TYR A 143 17.32 4.11 11.17
N ASP A 144 18.24 4.46 10.26
CA ASP A 144 18.38 5.79 9.71
C ASP A 144 17.81 5.87 8.29
N ALA A 145 16.81 6.75 8.13
CA ALA A 145 16.15 7.00 6.85
C ALA A 145 17.11 7.56 5.78
N GLY A 146 18.13 8.33 6.18
CA GLY A 146 19.12 8.89 5.28
C GLY A 146 19.93 7.79 4.58
N THR A 147 20.46 6.84 5.32
CA THR A 147 21.21 5.69 4.79
C THR A 147 20.35 4.82 3.87
N PHE A 148 19.07 4.61 4.21
CA PHE A 148 18.15 3.88 3.33
C PHE A 148 17.91 4.60 2.00
N ILE A 149 17.71 5.93 2.04
CA ILE A 149 17.48 6.74 0.85
C ILE A 149 18.72 6.74 -0.06
N GLU A 150 19.92 6.83 0.50
CA GLU A 150 21.17 6.75 -0.27
C GLU A 150 21.33 5.38 -0.94
N PHE A 151 21.05 4.29 -0.23
CA PHE A 151 21.07 2.95 -0.78
C PHE A 151 20.07 2.83 -1.96
N PHE A 152 18.85 3.34 -1.78
CA PHE A 152 17.82 3.32 -2.81
C PHE A 152 18.21 4.14 -4.06
N LYS A 153 18.85 5.30 -3.88
CA LYS A 153 19.38 6.11 -4.98
C LYS A 153 20.46 5.37 -5.77
N LYS A 154 21.35 4.64 -5.10
CA LYS A 154 22.38 3.80 -5.76
C LYS A 154 21.77 2.71 -6.64
N ILE A 155 20.74 2.02 -6.15
CA ILE A 155 20.05 0.97 -6.94
C ILE A 155 19.37 1.56 -8.19
N LYS A 156 18.75 2.73 -8.08
CA LYS A 156 18.08 3.39 -9.21
C LYS A 156 19.06 3.78 -10.32
N THR A 157 20.28 4.20 -9.98
CA THR A 157 21.33 4.54 -10.94
C THR A 157 21.89 3.30 -11.67
N PHE A 158 21.86 2.12 -11.07
CA PHE A 158 22.25 0.87 -11.73
C PHE A 158 21.28 0.44 -12.84
N LYS A 159 19.98 0.69 -12.68
CA LYS A 159 18.97 0.35 -13.70
C LYS A 159 19.00 1.25 -14.93
N THR A 160 19.40 2.51 -14.79
CA THR A 160 19.49 3.47 -15.90
C THR A 160 20.73 3.27 -16.80
N LYS A 161 21.74 2.51 -16.36
CA LYS A 161 22.94 2.19 -17.16
C LYS A 161 22.82 0.91 -17.99
N ARG A 162 21.69 0.19 -17.93
CA ARG A 162 21.43 -1.06 -18.66
C ARG A 162 20.33 -0.93 -19.73
N ALA A 163 19.87 0.28 -20.03
CA ALA A 163 18.94 0.57 -21.13
C ALA A 163 19.70 1.15 -22.33
#